data_ecd4b6f05eb99f30a733024c85b791f4
#
_entry.id   ecd4b6f05eb99f30a733024c85b791f4
#
_cell.length_a   1.000
_cell.length_b   1.000
_cell.length_c   1.000
_cell.angle_alpha   90.00
_cell.angle_beta   90.00
_cell.angle_gamma   90.00
#
_symmetry.space_group_name_H-M   'P 1'
#
loop_
_entity.id
_entity.type
_entity.pdbx_description
1 polymer ?
#
loop_
_entity_poly.entity_id
_entity_poly.type
_entity_poly.pdbx_seq_one_letter_code
_entity_poly.pdbx_strand_id
1 'polypeptide(L)'
;MKPESIAEQLLYSTVRLEALDGSSGTGFFFNFSVNGKRVTTLLTNKHVVNYDPNATMRFFLHLIDDNGETMEDNYQVEYSTKWIFHPEKDICFTYVIPLFVNIKMRTGKNVFFRACDEAMIYGSERLK
;
A
#
# COMPACT_ATOMS: atom_id res chain seq x y z
N MET A 1 -13.64 -19.11 5.17
CA MET A 1 -12.30 -18.54 5.39
C MET A 1 -11.99 -18.55 6.87
N LYS A 2 -10.80 -18.98 7.24
CA LYS A 2 -10.40 -19.04 8.64
C LYS A 2 -10.12 -17.64 9.19
N PRO A 3 -10.45 -17.36 10.47
CA PRO A 3 -10.20 -16.05 11.06
C PRO A 3 -8.72 -15.63 11.01
N GLU A 4 -7.80 -16.57 11.18
CA GLU A 4 -6.37 -16.26 11.10
C GLU A 4 -5.98 -15.75 9.71
N SER A 5 -6.54 -16.33 8.65
CA SER A 5 -6.26 -15.91 7.27
C SER A 5 -6.77 -14.50 7.01
N ILE A 6 -7.92 -14.15 7.57
CA ILE A 6 -8.47 -12.80 7.45
C ILE A 6 -7.56 -11.80 8.17
N ALA A 7 -7.13 -12.16 9.41
CA ALA A 7 -6.26 -11.31 10.20
C ALA A 7 -4.92 -11.08 9.49
N GLU A 8 -4.34 -12.12 8.90
CA GLU A 8 -3.10 -11.99 8.12
C GLU A 8 -3.27 -11.08 6.93
N GLN A 9 -4.36 -11.22 6.17
CA GLN A 9 -4.62 -10.37 5.02
C GLN A 9 -4.74 -8.92 5.43
N LEU A 10 -5.44 -8.63 6.53
CA LEU A 10 -5.57 -7.27 7.03
C LEU A 10 -4.23 -6.71 7.48
N LEU A 11 -3.40 -7.54 8.15
CA LEU A 11 -2.10 -7.09 8.64
C LEU A 11 -1.17 -6.67 7.51
N TYR A 12 -1.13 -7.42 6.41
CA TYR A 12 -0.21 -7.15 5.31
C TYR A 12 -0.85 -6.35 4.16
N SER A 13 -2.15 -6.07 4.22
CA SER A 13 -2.80 -5.22 3.22
C SER A 13 -2.80 -3.75 3.62
N THR A 14 -2.52 -3.44 4.88
CA THR A 14 -2.50 -2.06 5.36
C THR A 14 -1.06 -1.60 5.59
N VAL A 15 -0.85 -0.29 5.43
CA VAL A 15 0.45 0.35 5.62
C VAL A 15 0.26 1.59 6.46
N ARG A 16 1.08 1.74 7.49
CA ARG A 16 1.13 3.00 8.22
C ARG A 16 1.88 4.02 7.38
N LEU A 17 1.32 5.20 7.28
CA LEU A 17 1.92 6.34 6.58
C LEU A 17 2.11 7.46 7.58
N GLU A 18 3.24 8.15 7.48
CA GLU A 18 3.53 9.29 8.33
C GLU A 18 3.99 10.46 7.48
N ALA A 19 3.38 11.61 7.69
CA ALA A 19 3.77 12.84 7.01
C ALA A 19 4.98 13.46 7.69
N LEU A 20 5.64 14.37 6.99
CA LEU A 20 6.83 15.05 7.52
C LEU A 20 6.52 15.89 8.76
N ASP A 21 5.26 16.33 8.91
CA ASP A 21 4.82 17.08 10.09
C ASP A 21 4.50 16.20 11.31
N GLY A 22 4.66 14.89 11.18
CA GLY A 22 4.40 13.93 12.25
C GLY A 22 3.00 13.36 12.28
N SER A 23 2.07 13.88 11.47
CA SER A 23 0.72 13.30 11.38
C SER A 23 0.79 11.94 10.69
N SER A 24 -0.11 11.04 11.04
CA SER A 24 -0.10 9.69 10.51
C SER A 24 -1.48 9.24 10.07
N GLY A 25 -1.50 8.20 9.26
CA GLY A 25 -2.71 7.58 8.78
C GLY A 25 -2.41 6.19 8.25
N THR A 26 -3.42 5.57 7.66
CA THR A 26 -3.31 4.22 7.13
C THR A 26 -3.62 4.22 5.65
N GLY A 27 -2.87 3.44 4.89
CA GLY A 27 -3.15 3.17 3.50
C GLY A 27 -3.39 1.70 3.27
N PHE A 28 -3.89 1.37 2.08
CA PHE A 28 -4.17 0.00 1.66
C PHE A 28 -3.50 -0.28 0.34
N PHE A 29 -2.89 -1.45 0.20
CA PHE A 29 -2.45 -1.90 -1.10
C PHE A 29 -3.66 -2.36 -1.91
N PHE A 30 -3.71 -1.93 -3.16
CA PHE A 30 -4.81 -2.26 -4.06
C PHE A 30 -4.27 -2.51 -5.47
N ASN A 31 -4.71 -3.60 -6.08
CA ASN A 31 -4.35 -3.93 -7.45
C ASN A 31 -5.49 -3.54 -8.39
N PHE A 32 -5.21 -2.62 -9.31
CA PHE A 32 -6.12 -2.29 -10.40
C PHE A 32 -5.79 -3.16 -11.61
N SER A 33 -6.81 -3.49 -12.38
CA SER A 33 -6.63 -4.16 -13.66
C SER A 33 -6.76 -3.13 -14.78
N VAL A 34 -5.70 -2.93 -15.54
CA VAL A 34 -5.66 -1.98 -16.64
C VAL A 34 -5.20 -2.72 -17.89
N ASN A 35 -6.06 -2.82 -18.90
CA ASN A 35 -5.77 -3.51 -20.15
C ASN A 35 -5.26 -4.94 -19.92
N GLY A 36 -5.87 -5.66 -18.99
CA GLY A 36 -5.51 -7.02 -18.65
C GLY A 36 -4.26 -7.15 -17.79
N LYS A 37 -3.65 -6.03 -17.41
CA LYS A 37 -2.46 -6.02 -16.55
C LYS A 37 -2.81 -5.56 -15.14
N ARG A 38 -2.19 -6.20 -14.17
CA ARG A 38 -2.37 -5.84 -12.76
C ARG A 38 -1.40 -4.73 -12.39
N VAL A 39 -1.92 -3.66 -11.80
CA VAL A 39 -1.11 -2.52 -11.36
C VAL A 39 -1.30 -2.36 -9.85
N THR A 40 -0.21 -2.46 -9.10
CA THR A 40 -0.25 -2.33 -7.64
C THR A 40 -0.13 -0.87 -7.24
N THR A 41 -1.04 -0.43 -6.38
CA THR A 41 -1.10 0.93 -5.89
C THR A 41 -1.28 0.93 -4.38
N LEU A 42 -1.09 2.10 -3.76
CA LEU A 42 -1.46 2.34 -2.38
C LEU A 42 -2.56 3.38 -2.36
N LEU A 43 -3.69 3.05 -1.72
CA LEU A 43 -4.80 3.97 -1.51
C LEU A 43 -4.76 4.52 -0.09
N THR A 44 -5.09 5.79 0.05
CA THR A 44 -5.26 6.41 1.36
C THR A 44 -6.25 7.57 1.21
N ASN A 45 -6.50 8.27 2.31
CA ASN A 45 -7.34 9.47 2.28
C ASN A 45 -6.52 10.69 1.89
N LYS A 46 -7.16 11.66 1.23
CA LYS A 46 -6.49 12.90 0.86
C LYS A 46 -5.96 13.66 2.07
N HIS A 47 -6.70 13.62 3.19
CA HIS A 47 -6.25 14.32 4.39
C HIS A 47 -4.98 13.71 4.98
N VAL A 48 -4.72 12.43 4.75
CA VAL A 48 -3.49 11.77 5.23
C VAL A 48 -2.26 12.37 4.54
N VAL A 49 -2.39 12.74 3.27
CA VAL A 49 -1.29 13.39 2.54
C VAL A 49 -1.42 14.92 2.58
N ASN A 50 -2.22 15.45 3.49
CA ASN A 50 -2.43 16.89 3.69
C ASN A 50 -2.94 17.60 2.43
N TYR A 51 -3.71 16.90 1.61
CA TYR A 51 -4.27 17.42 0.34
C TYR A 51 -3.19 17.89 -0.63
N ASP A 52 -1.98 17.35 -0.51
CA ASP A 52 -0.85 17.70 -1.36
C ASP A 52 -0.58 16.57 -2.36
N PRO A 53 -0.85 16.77 -3.66
CA PRO A 53 -0.62 15.71 -4.65
C PRO A 53 0.85 15.34 -4.85
N ASN A 54 1.77 16.12 -4.29
CA ASN A 54 3.21 15.85 -4.38
C ASN A 54 3.80 15.51 -3.01
N ALA A 55 2.99 15.06 -2.07
CA ALA A 55 3.43 14.81 -0.69
C ALA A 55 4.49 13.72 -0.63
N THR A 56 5.50 13.96 0.22
CA THR A 56 6.46 12.95 0.62
C THR A 56 5.95 12.30 1.91
N MET A 57 5.79 10.98 1.88
CA MET A 57 5.29 10.24 3.04
C MET A 57 6.30 9.20 3.45
N ARG A 58 6.35 8.91 4.75
CA ARG A 58 7.13 7.80 5.27
C ARG A 58 6.25 6.57 5.31
N PHE A 59 6.71 5.50 4.65
CA PHE A 59 6.00 4.22 4.58
C PHE A 59 6.63 3.25 5.57
N PHE A 60 5.80 2.55 6.32
CA PHE A 60 6.24 1.51 7.25
C PHE A 60 5.88 0.17 6.64
N LEU A 61 6.88 -0.50 6.06
CA LEU A 61 6.69 -1.68 5.23
C LEU A 61 7.26 -2.92 5.88
N HIS A 62 6.74 -4.08 5.50
CA HIS A 62 7.30 -5.36 5.88
C HIS A 62 8.17 -5.88 4.75
N LEU A 63 9.36 -6.37 5.07
CA LEU A 63 10.25 -6.95 4.08
C LEU A 63 10.37 -8.45 4.28
N ILE A 64 10.62 -9.15 3.17
CA ILE A 64 10.81 -10.59 3.16
C ILE A 64 12.11 -10.88 2.43
N ASP A 65 12.92 -11.81 2.99
CA ASP A 65 14.19 -12.19 2.38
C ASP A 65 13.99 -13.30 1.34
N ASP A 66 15.09 -13.73 0.72
CA ASP A 66 15.05 -14.76 -0.32
C ASP A 66 14.65 -16.13 0.23
N ASN A 67 14.77 -16.33 1.53
CA ASN A 67 14.36 -17.57 2.19
C ASN A 67 12.90 -17.59 2.60
N GLY A 68 12.18 -16.52 2.33
CA GLY A 68 10.76 -16.41 2.66
C GLY A 68 10.49 -15.98 4.09
N GLU A 69 11.49 -15.49 4.80
CA GLU A 69 11.31 -15.02 6.17
C GLU A 69 11.07 -13.53 6.22
N THR A 70 10.00 -13.14 6.92
CA THR A 70 9.71 -11.72 7.14
C THR A 70 10.58 -11.17 8.25
N MET A 71 10.94 -9.89 8.12
CA MET A 71 11.71 -9.21 9.15
C MET A 71 10.78 -8.82 10.30
N GLU A 72 11.33 -8.85 11.52
CA GLU A 72 10.55 -8.49 12.71
C GLU A 72 10.17 -7.02 12.73
N ASP A 73 11.10 -6.15 12.33
CA ASP A 73 10.88 -4.70 12.37
C ASP A 73 10.36 -4.19 11.04
N ASN A 74 9.57 -3.12 11.10
CA ASN A 74 9.13 -2.42 9.91
C ASN A 74 10.31 -1.70 9.26
N TYR A 75 10.35 -1.76 7.93
CA TYR A 75 11.28 -0.96 7.15
C TYR A 75 10.64 0.39 6.88
N GLN A 76 11.30 1.46 7.31
CA GLN A 76 10.80 2.81 7.14
C GLN A 76 11.51 3.47 5.97
N VAL A 77 10.73 4.03 5.04
CA VAL A 77 11.29 4.69 3.86
C VAL A 77 10.44 5.90 3.52
N GLU A 78 11.11 7.01 3.20
CA GLU A 78 10.43 8.19 2.67
C GLU A 78 10.28 8.03 1.16
N TYR A 79 9.10 8.31 0.66
CA TYR A 79 8.78 8.18 -0.75
C TYR A 79 8.11 9.46 -1.22
N SER A 80 8.79 10.16 -2.13
CA SER A 80 8.23 11.33 -2.81
C SER A 80 7.58 10.85 -4.09
N THR A 81 6.30 11.04 -4.21
CA THR A 81 5.55 10.53 -5.33
C THR A 81 4.39 11.45 -5.66
N LYS A 82 3.75 11.19 -6.78
CA LYS A 82 2.56 11.91 -7.18
C LYS A 82 1.34 11.15 -6.74
N TRP A 83 0.50 11.80 -5.95
CA TRP A 83 -0.77 11.23 -5.49
C TRP A 83 -1.88 11.65 -6.44
N ILE A 84 -2.65 10.69 -6.87
CA ILE A 84 -3.77 10.93 -7.79
C ILE A 84 -5.04 11.02 -6.98
N PHE A 85 -5.70 12.16 -7.02
CA PHE A 85 -6.87 12.45 -6.19
C PHE A 85 -8.15 12.06 -6.90
N HIS A 86 -9.04 11.39 -6.17
CA HIS A 86 -10.41 11.21 -6.64
C HIS A 86 -11.07 12.59 -6.74
N PRO A 87 -11.85 12.87 -7.80
CA PRO A 87 -12.43 14.21 -7.97
C PRO A 87 -13.46 14.61 -6.90
N GLU A 88 -14.12 13.64 -6.27
CA GLU A 88 -15.20 13.93 -5.33
C GLU A 88 -14.98 13.37 -3.93
N LYS A 89 -14.32 12.22 -3.81
CA LYS A 89 -14.15 11.51 -2.53
C LYS A 89 -12.83 11.85 -1.88
N ASP A 90 -12.76 11.69 -0.56
CA ASP A 90 -11.51 11.87 0.21
C ASP A 90 -10.61 10.64 0.05
N ILE A 91 -10.26 10.33 -1.20
CA ILE A 91 -9.45 9.17 -1.56
C ILE A 91 -8.39 9.59 -2.57
N CYS A 92 -7.19 9.09 -2.39
CA CYS A 92 -6.11 9.24 -3.37
C CYS A 92 -5.31 7.96 -3.45
N PHE A 93 -4.52 7.83 -4.51
CA PHE A 93 -3.64 6.66 -4.65
C PHE A 93 -2.33 7.05 -5.32
N THR A 94 -1.34 6.20 -5.15
CA THR A 94 -0.06 6.35 -5.84
C THR A 94 0.45 4.98 -6.28
N TYR A 95 1.30 4.99 -7.30
CA TYR A 95 1.94 3.77 -7.80
C TYR A 95 3.13 3.45 -6.90
N VAL A 96 3.26 2.18 -6.49
CA VAL A 96 4.28 1.77 -5.53
C VAL A 96 5.36 0.87 -6.12
N ILE A 97 5.20 0.40 -7.36
CA ILE A 97 6.20 -0.47 -7.97
C ILE A 97 7.58 0.18 -8.04
N PRO A 98 7.71 1.47 -8.43
CA PRO A 98 9.03 2.12 -8.40
C PRO A 98 9.67 2.11 -7.01
N LEU A 99 8.87 2.27 -5.95
CA LEU A 99 9.34 2.20 -4.58
C LEU A 99 9.85 0.79 -4.25
N PHE A 100 9.08 -0.23 -4.63
CA PHE A 100 9.44 -1.63 -4.36
C PHE A 100 10.75 -2.01 -5.07
N VAL A 101 10.91 -1.59 -6.31
CA VAL A 101 12.15 -1.82 -7.08
C VAL A 101 13.34 -1.16 -6.38
N ASN A 102 13.16 0.06 -5.91
CA ASN A 102 14.20 0.81 -5.21
C ASN A 102 14.61 0.10 -3.92
N ILE A 103 13.65 -0.38 -3.15
CA ILE A 103 13.92 -1.12 -1.90
C ILE A 103 14.69 -2.40 -2.21
N LYS A 104 14.31 -3.14 -3.24
CA LYS A 104 15.02 -4.37 -3.64
C LYS A 104 16.47 -4.06 -4.01
N MET A 105 16.71 -2.97 -4.71
CA MET A 105 18.05 -2.56 -5.09
C MET A 105 18.91 -2.17 -3.89
N ARG A 106 18.32 -1.54 -2.88
CA ARG A 106 19.04 -1.09 -1.69
C ARG A 106 19.29 -2.19 -0.67
N THR A 107 18.30 -3.05 -0.45
CA THR A 107 18.31 -4.02 0.65
C THR A 107 18.52 -5.46 0.19
N GLY A 108 18.28 -5.74 -1.08
CA GLY A 108 18.24 -7.10 -1.60
C GLY A 108 16.99 -7.86 -1.22
N LYS A 109 16.04 -7.21 -0.53
CA LYS A 109 14.80 -7.82 -0.05
C LYS A 109 13.59 -7.27 -0.76
N ASN A 110 12.53 -8.05 -0.78
CA ASN A 110 11.26 -7.64 -1.37
C ASN A 110 10.31 -7.12 -0.30
N VAL A 111 9.38 -6.27 -0.71
CA VAL A 111 8.30 -5.84 0.17
C VAL A 111 7.28 -6.97 0.25
N PHE A 112 6.94 -7.38 1.46
CA PHE A 112 5.90 -8.38 1.70
C PHE A 112 4.59 -7.66 1.93
N PHE A 113 3.59 -7.94 1.08
CA PHE A 113 2.30 -7.26 1.17
C PHE A 113 1.20 -8.14 0.62
N ARG A 114 -0.03 -7.82 1.02
CA ARG A 114 -1.24 -8.38 0.46
C ARG A 114 -2.02 -7.22 -0.14
N ALA A 115 -2.50 -7.39 -1.35
CA ALA A 115 -3.28 -6.34 -2.01
C ALA A 115 -4.70 -6.82 -2.24
N CYS A 116 -5.65 -5.95 -1.95
CA CYS A 116 -7.04 -6.15 -2.36
C CYS A 116 -7.13 -5.90 -3.87
N ASP A 117 -8.05 -6.53 -4.54
CA ASP A 117 -8.26 -6.29 -5.96
C ASP A 117 -9.76 -6.12 -6.26
N GLU A 118 -10.04 -5.74 -7.50
CA GLU A 118 -11.41 -5.47 -7.93
C GLU A 118 -12.30 -6.71 -7.78
N ALA A 119 -11.78 -7.89 -8.03
CA ALA A 119 -12.56 -9.12 -7.91
C ALA A 119 -13.02 -9.35 -6.48
N MET A 120 -12.21 -9.02 -5.49
CA MET A 120 -12.59 -9.15 -4.08
C MET A 120 -13.73 -8.19 -3.73
N ILE A 121 -13.66 -6.96 -4.23
CA ILE A 121 -14.68 -5.94 -3.97
C ILE A 121 -16.00 -6.33 -4.65
N TYR A 122 -15.95 -6.63 -5.93
CA TYR A 122 -17.16 -6.98 -6.69
C TYR A 122 -17.77 -8.30 -6.23
N GLY A 123 -16.94 -9.24 -5.81
CA GLY A 123 -17.41 -10.48 -5.22
C GLY A 123 -18.24 -10.25 -3.97
N SER A 124 -17.78 -9.37 -3.09
CA SER A 124 -18.50 -8.99 -1.88
C SER A 124 -19.82 -8.31 -2.20
N GLU A 125 -19.82 -7.41 -3.17
CA GLU A 125 -21.03 -6.69 -3.55
C GLU A 125 -22.08 -7.61 -4.18
N ARG A 126 -21.65 -8.57 -4.95
CA ARG A 126 -22.56 -9.51 -5.60
C ARG A 126 -23.27 -10.42 -4.61
N LEU A 127 -22.72 -10.61 -3.45
CA LEU A 127 -23.30 -11.42 -2.40
C LEU A 127 -24.42 -10.71 -1.63
N LYS A 128 -24.57 -9.45 -1.87
CA LYS A 128 -25.62 -8.66 -1.20
C LYS A 128 -26.99 -8.86 -1.88
#